data_9bb3ac9b3f0513814cd1033944d9d4cc
#
_entry.id   9bb3ac9b3f0513814cd1033944d9d4cc
#
_cell.length_a   1.000
_cell.length_b   1.000
_cell.length_c   1.000
_cell.angle_alpha   90.00
_cell.angle_beta   90.00
_cell.angle_gamma   90.00
#
_symmetry.space_group_name_H-M   'P 1'
#
loop_
_entity.id
_entity.type
_entity.pdbx_description
1 polymer ?
#
loop_
_entity_poly.entity_id
_entity_poly.type
_entity_poly.pdbx_seq_one_letter_code
_entity_poly.pdbx_strand_id
1 'polypeptide(L)' 'MKRKWEKVVAKDLDKIDWKILNILQKNARTPVKDIAEQVFLSSPAVTIRIQRLENKGYIEGYHAQINMERVGMGI' A
#
# COMPACT_ATOMS: atom_id res chain seq x y z
N MET A 1 -0.32 24.54 -11.20
CA MET A 1 0.06 23.62 -12.29
C MET A 1 0.29 22.23 -11.75
N LYS A 2 -0.34 21.23 -12.37
CA LYS A 2 -0.16 19.84 -11.96
C LYS A 2 1.20 19.32 -12.40
N ARG A 3 1.80 18.52 -11.53
CA ARG A 3 3.05 17.86 -11.87
C ARG A 3 2.80 16.74 -12.89
N LYS A 4 3.81 16.47 -13.68
CA LYS A 4 3.70 15.44 -14.71
C LYS A 4 3.30 14.08 -14.17
N TRP A 5 3.88 13.66 -13.05
CA TRP A 5 3.56 12.37 -12.45
C TRP A 5 2.14 12.31 -11.89
N GLU A 6 1.58 13.43 -11.44
CA GLU A 6 0.21 13.47 -10.94
C GLU A 6 -0.81 13.10 -12.01
N LYS A 7 -0.59 13.56 -13.23
CA LYS A 7 -1.47 13.21 -14.34
C LYS A 7 -1.42 11.74 -14.67
N VAL A 8 -0.25 11.14 -14.65
CA VAL A 8 -0.05 9.73 -15.01
C VAL A 8 -0.64 8.83 -13.95
N VAL A 9 -0.35 9.11 -12.68
CA VAL A 9 -0.77 8.26 -11.57
C VAL A 9 -2.28 8.29 -11.37
N ALA A 10 -2.90 9.45 -11.49
CA ALA A 10 -4.31 9.61 -11.18
C ALA A 10 -5.26 8.88 -12.12
N LYS A 11 -4.82 8.52 -13.33
CA LYS A 11 -5.69 7.89 -14.32
C LYS A 11 -6.10 6.47 -13.96
N ASP A 12 -5.22 5.73 -13.32
CA ASP A 12 -5.43 4.30 -13.07
C ASP A 12 -5.91 3.98 -11.66
N LEU A 13 -5.96 4.98 -10.79
CA LEU A 13 -6.25 4.76 -9.37
C LEU A 13 -7.57 5.43 -8.99
N ASP A 14 -8.44 4.67 -8.32
CA ASP A 14 -9.64 5.25 -7.73
C ASP A 14 -9.40 5.57 -6.25
N LYS A 15 -10.43 6.11 -5.59
CA LYS A 15 -10.33 6.52 -4.19
C LYS A 15 -10.00 5.34 -3.27
N ILE A 16 -10.52 4.18 -3.58
CA ILE A 16 -10.30 2.98 -2.77
C ILE A 16 -8.85 2.53 -2.91
N ASP A 17 -8.32 2.55 -4.12
CA ASP A 17 -6.91 2.23 -4.36
C ASP A 17 -6.00 3.15 -3.55
N TRP A 18 -6.27 4.46 -3.56
CA TRP A 18 -5.51 5.43 -2.79
C TRP A 18 -5.56 5.16 -1.30
N LYS A 19 -6.74 4.79 -0.79
CA LYS A 19 -6.88 4.42 0.61
C LYS A 19 -6.05 3.20 0.97
N ILE A 20 -6.09 2.18 0.13
CA ILE A 20 -5.30 0.96 0.34
C ILE A 20 -3.81 1.30 0.36
N LEU A 21 -3.34 2.09 -0.59
CA LEU A 21 -1.95 2.50 -0.65
C LEU A 21 -1.54 3.27 0.61
N ASN A 22 -2.38 4.18 1.07
CA ASN A 22 -2.11 4.93 2.30
C ASN A 22 -2.00 4.03 3.52
N ILE A 23 -2.90 3.07 3.64
CA ILE A 23 -2.89 2.15 4.78
C ILE A 23 -1.59 1.33 4.77
N LEU A 24 -1.24 0.77 3.62
CA LEU A 24 -0.06 -0.08 3.50
C LEU A 24 1.23 0.72 3.62
N GLN A 25 1.24 1.97 3.19
CA GLN A 25 2.41 2.82 3.36
C GLN A 25 2.70 3.10 4.84
N LYS A 26 1.67 3.25 5.64
CA LYS A 26 1.82 3.46 7.08
C LYS A 26 2.20 2.18 7.80
N ASN A 27 1.62 1.06 7.40
CA ASN A 27 1.90 -0.23 8.01
C ASN A 27 1.72 -1.34 6.98
N ALA A 28 2.83 -1.78 6.42
CA ALA A 28 2.84 -2.80 5.38
C ALA A 28 2.32 -4.16 5.87
N ARG A 29 2.22 -4.36 7.18
CA ARG A 29 1.70 -5.61 7.77
C ARG A 29 0.22 -5.56 8.08
N THR A 30 -0.47 -4.50 7.71
CA THR A 30 -1.91 -4.41 7.96
C THR A 30 -2.62 -5.59 7.32
N PRO A 31 -3.37 -6.41 8.07
CA PRO A 31 -4.08 -7.55 7.52
C PRO A 31 -5.13 -7.10 6.49
N VAL A 32 -5.35 -7.93 5.49
CA VAL A 32 -6.37 -7.65 4.46
C VAL A 32 -7.73 -7.43 5.09
N LYS A 33 -8.07 -8.19 6.12
CA LYS A 33 -9.34 -8.02 6.84
C LYS A 33 -9.51 -6.60 7.38
N ASP A 34 -8.46 -6.05 7.97
CA ASP A 34 -8.52 -4.70 8.53
C ASP A 34 -8.63 -3.65 7.43
N ILE A 35 -7.93 -3.85 6.32
CA ILE A 35 -8.05 -2.96 5.16
C ILE A 35 -9.49 -3.00 4.64
N ALA A 36 -10.04 -4.19 4.50
CA ALA A 36 -11.40 -4.38 3.99
C ALA A 36 -12.42 -3.62 4.82
N GLU A 37 -12.29 -3.66 6.14
CA GLU A 37 -13.17 -2.92 7.04
C GLU A 37 -13.08 -1.42 6.81
N GLN A 38 -11.88 -0.91 6.59
CA GLN A 38 -11.66 0.52 6.39
C GLN A 38 -12.16 1.04 5.05
N VAL A 39 -12.15 0.20 4.02
CA VAL A 39 -12.58 0.61 2.68
C VAL A 39 -13.96 0.09 2.31
N PHE A 40 -14.62 -0.61 3.23
CA PHE A 40 -15.98 -1.14 3.06
C PHE A 40 -16.09 -2.10 1.88
N LEU A 41 -15.12 -2.98 1.75
CA LEU A 41 -15.11 -4.04 0.76
C LEU A 41 -14.91 -5.40 1.45
N SER A 42 -15.17 -6.47 0.70
CA SER A 42 -14.82 -7.82 1.17
C SER A 42 -13.30 -8.03 1.10
N SER A 43 -12.79 -8.97 1.89
CA SER A 43 -11.37 -9.32 1.85
C SER A 43 -10.92 -9.79 0.47
N PRO A 44 -11.68 -10.66 -0.24
CA PRO A 44 -11.30 -11.02 -1.60
C PRO A 44 -11.22 -9.84 -2.56
N ALA A 45 -12.13 -8.87 -2.43
CA ALA A 45 -12.11 -7.68 -3.28
C ALA A 45 -10.86 -6.84 -3.02
N VAL A 46 -10.46 -6.69 -1.75
CA VAL A 46 -9.23 -5.98 -1.40
C VAL A 46 -8.01 -6.72 -1.95
N THR A 47 -7.98 -8.04 -1.82
CA THR A 47 -6.87 -8.85 -2.33
C THR A 47 -6.68 -8.64 -3.84
N ILE A 48 -7.78 -8.64 -4.58
CA ILE A 48 -7.71 -8.42 -6.03
C ILE A 48 -7.15 -7.03 -6.34
N ARG A 49 -7.56 -6.02 -5.61
CA ARG A 49 -7.05 -4.66 -5.81
C ARG A 49 -5.56 -4.57 -5.50
N ILE A 50 -5.13 -5.19 -4.42
CA ILE A 50 -3.71 -5.20 -4.04
C ILE A 50 -2.88 -5.91 -5.12
N GLN A 51 -3.35 -7.05 -5.62
CA GLN A 51 -2.66 -7.76 -6.70
C GLN A 51 -2.52 -6.90 -7.95
N ARG A 52 -3.57 -6.17 -8.30
CA ARG A 52 -3.53 -5.26 -9.44
C ARG A 52 -2.53 -4.13 -9.21
N LEU A 53 -2.51 -3.56 -8.01
CA LEU A 53 -1.56 -2.50 -7.66
C LEU A 53 -0.11 -3.00 -7.73
N GLU A 54 0.12 -4.23 -7.29
CA GLU A 54 1.42 -4.87 -7.39
C GLU A 54 1.81 -5.10 -8.85
N ASN A 55 0.90 -5.67 -9.63
CA ASN A 55 1.17 -5.99 -11.04
C ASN A 55 1.45 -4.75 -11.87
N LYS A 56 0.81 -3.64 -11.55
CA LYS A 56 1.02 -2.38 -12.26
C LYS A 56 2.22 -1.59 -11.75
N GLY A 57 2.88 -2.08 -10.72
CA GLY A 57 4.08 -1.44 -10.18
C GLY A 57 3.84 -0.30 -9.21
N TYR A 58 2.61 -0.05 -8.80
CA TYR A 58 2.33 0.95 -7.78
C TYR A 58 2.82 0.50 -6.41
N ILE A 59 2.72 -0.79 -6.14
CA ILE A 59 3.33 -1.38 -4.95
C ILE A 59 4.55 -2.14 -5.41
N GLU A 60 5.73 -1.66 -4.99
CA GLU A 60 7.00 -2.25 -5.39
C GLU A 60 7.51 -3.28 -4.40
N GLY A 61 7.02 -3.23 -3.18
CA GLY A 61 7.43 -4.16 -2.14
C GLY A 61 6.86 -3.78 -0.80
N TYR A 62 7.18 -4.61 0.18
CA TYR A 62 6.76 -4.42 1.57
C TYR A 62 8.01 -4.46 2.43
N HIS A 63 8.28 -3.37 3.13
CA HIS A 63 9.55 -3.22 3.83
C HIS A 63 9.33 -2.99 5.32
N ALA A 64 10.20 -3.59 6.11
CA ALA A 64 10.24 -3.35 7.53
C ALA A 64 11.20 -2.21 7.83
N GLN A 65 10.82 -1.36 8.76
CA GLN A 65 11.72 -0.35 9.29
C GLN A 65 12.48 -0.98 10.45
N ILE A 66 13.79 -1.08 10.32
CA ILE A 66 14.64 -1.75 11.29
C ILE A 66 15.32 -0.71 12.18
N ASN A 67 15.28 -0.94 13.49
CA ASN A 67 16.07 -0.13 14.42
C ASN A 67 17.50 -0.64 14.41
N MET A 68 18.32 0.03 13.63
CA MET A 68 19.71 -0.42 13.41
C MET A 68 20.55 -0.33 14.67
N GLU A 69 20.25 0.60 15.56
CA GLU A 69 20.98 0.68 16.82
C GLU A 69 20.76 -0.56 17.67
N ARG A 70 19.51 -1.02 17.75
CA ARG A 70 19.21 -2.22 18.53
C ARG A 70 19.77 -3.48 17.89
N VAL A 71 19.72 -3.57 16.56
CA VAL A 71 20.28 -4.71 15.86
C VAL A 71 21.80 -4.73 15.99
N GLY A 72 22.42 -3.57 15.81
CA GLY A 72 23.88 -3.44 15.90
C GLY A 72 24.45 -3.77 17.27
N MET A 73 23.69 -3.53 18.33
CA MET A 73 24.14 -3.84 19.69
C MET A 73 24.20 -5.34 19.95
N GLY A 74 23.47 -6.12 19.19
CA GLY A 74 23.50 -7.57 19.33
C GLY A 74 24.64 -8.23 18.55
N ILE A 75 25.34 -7.46 17.79
CA ILE A 75 26.42 -7.91 16.96
C ILE A 75 27.77 -7.51 17.57
#